data_07ad4babcc563a16d4ff929ad94b3652
#
_entry.id   07ad4babcc563a16d4ff929ad94b3652
#
_cell.length_a   1.000
_cell.length_b   1.000
_cell.length_c   1.000
_cell.angle_alpha   90.00
_cell.angle_beta   90.00
_cell.angle_gamma   90.00
#
_symmetry.space_group_name_H-M   'P 1'
#
loop_
_entity.id
_entity.type
_entity.pdbx_description
1 polymer ?
#
loop_
_entity_poly.entity_id
_entity_poly.type
_entity_poly.pdbx_seq_one_letter_code
_entity_poly.pdbx_strand_id
1 'polypeptide(L)'
;RAEGELDKKDFMDRAKLLCSLGHTVMISNFKEYYRLVDYFSNYTKKQVGLAIGVNNFVEIFDEHYYQDLSGGILEAFGKMFHNNLKVYLYPMRDEKTGEIVTSNNLKLHPRMKDFYKFFKYNNKIVDIFDFDESYLSIFSREILKKIKNKEENWDNELPNGIAEMIRSEKMFGYKD
;
A
#
# COMPACT_ATOMS: atom_id res chain seq x y z
N ARG A 1 1.51 2.54 -9.81
CA ARG A 1 2.74 1.80 -10.16
C ARG A 1 3.51 2.65 -11.15
N ALA A 2 4.79 2.92 -10.91
CA ALA A 2 5.61 3.67 -11.84
C ALA A 2 5.90 2.77 -13.05
N GLU A 3 5.33 3.10 -14.19
CA GLU A 3 5.83 2.64 -15.48
C GLU A 3 7.11 3.44 -15.75
N GLY A 4 8.25 2.80 -15.60
CA GLY A 4 9.55 3.42 -15.81
C GLY A 4 10.70 2.56 -15.34
N GLU A 5 11.91 2.92 -15.71
CA GLU A 5 13.13 2.28 -15.23
C GLU A 5 13.22 2.40 -13.70
N LEU A 6 13.48 1.29 -13.02
CA LEU A 6 13.57 1.25 -11.56
C LEU A 6 14.73 2.14 -11.09
N ASP A 7 14.43 3.22 -10.40
CA ASP A 7 15.45 3.99 -9.69
C ASP A 7 15.95 3.17 -8.50
N LYS A 8 17.08 2.50 -8.71
CA LYS A 8 17.70 1.62 -7.71
C LYS A 8 18.06 2.38 -6.43
N LYS A 9 18.45 3.65 -6.56
CA LYS A 9 18.80 4.46 -5.40
C LYS A 9 17.57 4.78 -4.57
N ASP A 10 16.50 5.28 -5.17
CA ASP A 10 15.22 5.56 -4.49
C ASP A 10 14.68 4.30 -3.80
N PHE A 11 14.77 3.16 -4.47
CA PHE A 11 14.33 1.88 -3.92
C PHE A 11 15.14 1.45 -2.67
N MET A 12 16.47 1.57 -2.73
CA MET A 12 17.34 1.24 -1.61
C MET A 12 17.19 2.23 -0.46
N ASP A 13 17.02 3.53 -0.76
CA ASP A 13 16.76 4.58 0.23
C ASP A 13 15.49 4.26 1.03
N ARG A 14 14.40 3.83 0.36
CA ARG A 14 13.15 3.40 1.02
C ARG A 14 13.36 2.20 1.94
N ALA A 15 14.05 1.18 1.45
CA ALA A 15 14.33 -0.02 2.25
C ALA A 15 15.13 0.34 3.51
N LYS A 16 16.13 1.20 3.35
CA LYS A 16 16.98 1.66 4.46
C LYS A 16 16.20 2.45 5.51
N LEU A 17 15.32 3.36 5.07
CA LEU A 17 14.42 4.10 5.96
C LEU A 17 13.51 3.16 6.77
N LEU A 18 12.89 2.20 6.13
CA LEU A 18 12.02 1.25 6.83
C LEU A 18 12.79 0.40 7.82
N CYS A 19 14.02 -0.04 7.48
CA CYS A 19 14.88 -0.75 8.40
C CYS A 19 15.27 0.11 9.61
N SER A 20 15.55 1.40 9.43
CA SER A 20 15.89 2.32 10.53
C SER A 20 14.74 2.53 11.51
N LEU A 21 13.51 2.38 11.06
CA LEU A 21 12.30 2.39 11.89
C LEU A 21 12.02 1.03 12.59
N GLY A 22 12.93 0.06 12.46
CA GLY A 22 12.80 -1.25 13.09
C GLY A 22 11.95 -2.26 12.30
N HIS A 23 11.56 -1.93 11.06
CA HIS A 23 10.82 -2.87 10.22
C HIS A 23 11.73 -3.90 9.55
N THR A 24 11.24 -5.12 9.40
CA THR A 24 11.87 -6.11 8.52
C THR A 24 11.42 -5.86 7.08
N VAL A 25 12.38 -5.63 6.20
CA VAL A 25 12.11 -5.32 4.80
C VAL A 25 12.42 -6.52 3.91
N MET A 26 11.42 -6.98 3.18
CA MET A 26 11.59 -7.98 2.14
C MET A 26 11.54 -7.32 0.77
N ILE A 27 12.56 -7.53 -0.03
CA ILE A 27 12.62 -7.07 -1.42
C ILE A 27 12.15 -8.21 -2.33
N SER A 28 11.18 -7.94 -3.17
CA SER A 28 10.64 -8.91 -4.12
C SER A 28 10.38 -8.26 -5.48
N ASN A 29 10.24 -9.08 -6.51
CA ASN A 29 9.82 -8.67 -7.85
C ASN A 29 8.35 -9.00 -8.14
N PHE A 30 7.58 -9.34 -7.12
CA PHE A 30 6.14 -9.57 -7.28
C PHE A 30 5.43 -8.24 -7.55
N LYS A 31 4.72 -8.18 -8.66
CA LYS A 31 3.93 -7.00 -9.04
C LYS A 31 2.53 -7.03 -8.44
N GLU A 32 1.94 -8.22 -8.35
CA GLU A 32 0.57 -8.45 -7.89
C GLU A 32 0.57 -9.07 -6.49
N TYR A 33 -0.37 -8.61 -5.65
CA TYR A 33 -0.49 -9.10 -4.26
C TYR A 33 -0.79 -10.60 -4.17
N TYR A 34 -1.57 -11.17 -5.10
CA TYR A 34 -1.88 -12.59 -5.07
C TYR A 34 -0.61 -13.46 -5.21
N ARG A 35 0.37 -13.04 -6.03
CA ARG A 35 1.67 -13.75 -6.17
C ARG A 35 2.48 -13.72 -4.88
N LEU A 36 2.48 -12.56 -4.22
CA LEU A 36 3.17 -12.40 -2.94
C LEU A 36 2.55 -13.27 -1.85
N VAL A 37 1.23 -13.28 -1.75
CA VAL A 37 0.50 -14.08 -0.75
C VAL A 37 0.66 -15.57 -1.04
N ASP A 38 0.54 -15.98 -2.30
CA ASP A 38 0.76 -17.37 -2.72
C ASP A 38 2.19 -17.85 -2.38
N TYR A 39 3.18 -17.01 -2.62
CA TYR A 39 4.56 -17.28 -2.20
C TYR A 39 4.66 -17.53 -0.70
N PHE A 40 4.12 -16.65 0.14
CA PHE A 40 4.17 -16.83 1.59
C PHE A 40 3.42 -18.08 2.06
N SER A 41 2.38 -18.49 1.35
CA SER A 41 1.60 -19.68 1.69
C SER A 41 2.41 -20.98 1.67
N ASN A 42 3.53 -20.99 0.95
CA ASN A 42 4.45 -22.12 0.91
C ASN A 42 5.32 -22.22 2.19
N TYR A 43 5.47 -21.13 2.93
CA TYR A 43 6.33 -21.06 4.11
C TYR A 43 5.56 -21.02 5.43
N THR A 44 4.29 -20.64 5.42
CA THR A 44 3.51 -20.55 6.63
C THR A 44 2.04 -20.92 6.39
N LYS A 45 1.45 -21.58 7.40
CA LYS A 45 -0.01 -21.82 7.50
C LYS A 45 -0.68 -20.88 8.50
N LYS A 46 0.09 -19.98 9.12
CA LYS A 46 -0.46 -18.95 10.00
C LYS A 46 -1.26 -17.93 9.19
N GLN A 47 -2.12 -17.19 9.89
CA GLN A 47 -2.84 -16.08 9.27
C GLN A 47 -1.85 -15.04 8.72
N VAL A 48 -2.03 -14.64 7.47
CA VAL A 48 -1.32 -13.53 6.85
C VAL A 48 -2.21 -12.30 6.90
N GLY A 49 -1.72 -11.23 7.50
CA GLY A 49 -2.37 -9.91 7.46
C GLY A 49 -1.74 -9.04 6.39
N LEU A 50 -2.53 -8.54 5.45
CA LEU A 50 -2.09 -7.56 4.46
C LEU A 50 -2.65 -6.19 4.82
N ALA A 51 -1.83 -5.29 5.36
CA ALA A 51 -2.20 -3.90 5.58
C ALA A 51 -2.05 -3.11 4.27
N ILE A 52 -3.10 -2.44 3.82
CA ILE A 52 -3.13 -1.73 2.55
C ILE A 52 -4.03 -0.49 2.63
N GLY A 53 -3.63 0.61 2.00
CA GLY A 53 -4.47 1.81 1.88
C GLY A 53 -5.58 1.65 0.83
N VAL A 54 -6.66 2.42 0.97
CA VAL A 54 -7.85 2.35 0.11
C VAL A 54 -7.52 2.44 -1.38
N ASN A 55 -6.63 3.35 -1.80
CA ASN A 55 -6.30 3.51 -3.21
C ASN A 55 -5.73 2.24 -3.84
N ASN A 56 -4.72 1.66 -3.19
CA ASN A 56 -4.11 0.42 -3.67
C ASN A 56 -5.06 -0.77 -3.55
N PHE A 57 -5.96 -0.73 -2.56
CA PHE A 57 -6.96 -1.78 -2.39
C PHE A 57 -7.98 -1.77 -3.53
N VAL A 58 -8.44 -0.60 -3.97
CA VAL A 58 -9.35 -0.48 -5.12
C VAL A 58 -8.71 -1.05 -6.40
N GLU A 59 -7.40 -0.84 -6.59
CA GLU A 59 -6.66 -1.40 -7.74
C GLU A 59 -6.64 -2.94 -7.75
N ILE A 60 -6.77 -3.62 -6.60
CA ILE A 60 -6.86 -5.09 -6.56
C ILE A 60 -8.12 -5.59 -7.27
N PHE A 61 -9.18 -4.77 -7.35
CA PHE A 61 -10.43 -5.10 -8.04
C PHE A 61 -10.43 -4.70 -9.53
N ASP A 62 -9.31 -4.23 -10.07
CA ASP A 62 -9.17 -3.95 -11.49
C ASP A 62 -8.79 -5.22 -12.26
N GLU A 63 -9.71 -5.71 -13.08
CA GLU A 63 -9.56 -6.91 -13.91
C GLU A 63 -8.36 -6.83 -14.86
N HIS A 64 -7.93 -5.62 -15.21
CA HIS A 64 -6.80 -5.40 -16.12
C HIS A 64 -5.50 -6.08 -15.63
N TYR A 65 -5.29 -6.16 -14.32
CA TYR A 65 -4.09 -6.77 -13.74
C TYR A 65 -4.06 -8.31 -13.80
N TYR A 66 -5.15 -8.95 -14.26
CA TYR A 66 -5.31 -10.41 -14.22
C TYR A 66 -5.59 -11.03 -15.58
N GLN A 67 -5.40 -10.29 -16.67
CA GLN A 67 -5.67 -10.76 -18.03
C GLN A 67 -4.83 -11.97 -18.46
N ASP A 68 -3.63 -12.12 -17.86
CA ASP A 68 -2.74 -13.26 -18.12
C ASP A 68 -3.14 -14.54 -17.37
N LEU A 69 -4.14 -14.49 -16.49
CA LEU A 69 -4.67 -15.64 -15.78
C LEU A 69 -5.88 -16.22 -16.53
N SER A 70 -5.91 -17.54 -16.70
CA SER A 70 -7.01 -18.23 -17.39
C SER A 70 -8.37 -17.98 -16.70
N GLY A 71 -8.37 -17.91 -15.37
CA GLY A 71 -9.55 -17.59 -14.56
C GLY A 71 -9.69 -16.10 -14.19
N GLY A 72 -8.83 -15.24 -14.76
CA GLY A 72 -8.86 -13.79 -14.52
C GLY A 72 -8.81 -13.43 -13.04
N ILE A 73 -9.59 -12.42 -12.66
CA ILE A 73 -9.68 -11.93 -11.28
C ILE A 73 -10.15 -13.01 -10.29
N LEU A 74 -11.00 -13.94 -10.71
CA LEU A 74 -11.48 -15.02 -9.84
C LEU A 74 -10.34 -15.95 -9.44
N GLU A 75 -9.46 -16.30 -10.38
CA GLU A 75 -8.28 -17.10 -10.08
C GLU A 75 -7.33 -16.37 -9.15
N ALA A 76 -7.07 -15.07 -9.40
CA ALA A 76 -6.22 -14.25 -8.56
C ALA A 76 -6.72 -14.18 -7.10
N PHE A 77 -8.02 -13.94 -6.92
CA PHE A 77 -8.63 -13.89 -5.59
C PHE A 77 -8.68 -15.26 -4.92
N GLY A 78 -8.91 -16.34 -5.68
CA GLY A 78 -8.81 -17.71 -5.20
C GLY A 78 -7.41 -17.98 -4.61
N LYS A 79 -6.35 -17.65 -5.35
CA LYS A 79 -4.95 -17.77 -4.88
C LYS A 79 -4.66 -16.86 -3.68
N MET A 80 -5.18 -15.64 -3.68
CA MET A 80 -4.94 -14.68 -2.60
C MET A 80 -5.62 -15.09 -1.28
N PHE A 81 -6.85 -15.60 -1.34
CA PHE A 81 -7.67 -15.84 -0.15
C PHE A 81 -7.78 -17.31 0.29
N HIS A 82 -7.15 -18.26 -0.43
CA HIS A 82 -7.20 -19.69 -0.06
C HIS A 82 -6.49 -20.01 1.25
N ASN A 83 -5.46 -19.27 1.60
CA ASN A 83 -4.71 -19.41 2.86
C ASN A 83 -5.05 -18.26 3.78
N ASN A 84 -5.87 -18.45 4.72
CA ASN A 84 -6.21 -17.57 5.85
C ASN A 84 -5.68 -16.11 5.77
N LEU A 85 -5.75 -15.50 4.57
CA LEU A 85 -5.42 -14.09 4.36
C LEU A 85 -6.53 -13.22 4.95
N LYS A 86 -6.13 -12.16 5.64
CA LYS A 86 -7.01 -11.06 6.03
C LYS A 86 -6.40 -9.74 5.54
N VAL A 87 -7.20 -8.94 4.86
CA VAL A 87 -6.82 -7.60 4.43
C VAL A 87 -7.25 -6.61 5.50
N TYR A 88 -6.31 -5.82 5.98
CA TYR A 88 -6.52 -4.70 6.89
C TYR A 88 -6.46 -3.41 6.09
N LEU A 89 -7.62 -2.76 5.96
CA LEU A 89 -7.76 -1.57 5.14
C LEU A 89 -7.47 -0.32 5.97
N TYR A 90 -6.41 0.39 5.58
CA TYR A 90 -6.09 1.67 6.16
C TYR A 90 -6.92 2.75 5.45
N PRO A 91 -7.70 3.56 6.20
CA PRO A 91 -8.57 4.57 5.60
C PRO A 91 -7.76 5.67 4.91
N MET A 92 -8.44 6.45 4.09
CA MET A 92 -7.88 7.66 3.48
C MET A 92 -8.87 8.81 3.58
N ARG A 93 -8.38 10.03 3.54
CA ARG A 93 -9.22 11.23 3.37
C ARG A 93 -9.32 11.54 1.88
N ASP A 94 -10.54 11.62 1.37
CA ASP A 94 -10.80 12.06 0.00
C ASP A 94 -10.48 13.55 -0.11
N GLU A 95 -9.57 13.94 -0.98
CA GLU A 95 -9.11 15.33 -1.12
C GLU A 95 -10.21 16.28 -1.61
N LYS A 96 -11.21 15.78 -2.33
CA LYS A 96 -12.28 16.60 -2.91
C LYS A 96 -13.43 16.81 -1.96
N THR A 97 -13.80 15.76 -1.22
CA THR A 97 -14.98 15.79 -0.34
C THR A 97 -14.62 15.98 1.12
N GLY A 98 -13.37 15.72 1.52
CA GLY A 98 -12.93 15.69 2.91
C GLY A 98 -13.41 14.47 3.69
N GLU A 99 -14.20 13.58 3.07
CA GLU A 99 -14.74 12.38 3.72
C GLU A 99 -13.65 11.34 3.99
N ILE A 100 -13.78 10.62 5.11
CA ILE A 100 -12.94 9.45 5.39
C ILE A 100 -13.51 8.26 4.63
N VAL A 101 -12.70 7.71 3.74
CA VAL A 101 -13.03 6.54 2.93
C VAL A 101 -12.55 5.28 3.61
N THR A 102 -13.47 4.36 3.83
CA THR A 102 -13.30 3.06 4.49
C THR A 102 -13.87 1.94 3.63
N SER A 103 -13.89 0.72 4.14
CA SER A 103 -14.57 -0.41 3.50
C SER A 103 -16.07 -0.19 3.31
N ASN A 104 -16.69 0.78 3.98
CA ASN A 104 -18.14 1.01 3.91
C ASN A 104 -18.56 1.91 2.76
N ASN A 105 -17.68 2.84 2.33
CA ASN A 105 -18.02 3.86 1.35
C ASN A 105 -17.03 3.97 0.19
N LEU A 106 -16.02 3.09 0.10
CA LEU A 106 -15.10 3.06 -1.03
C LEU A 106 -15.87 2.82 -2.35
N LYS A 107 -15.36 3.41 -3.42
CA LYS A 107 -15.98 3.32 -4.75
C LYS A 107 -15.27 2.25 -5.57
N LEU A 108 -16.03 1.22 -5.96
CA LEU A 108 -15.61 0.19 -6.91
C LEU A 108 -16.46 0.27 -8.18
N HIS A 109 -15.92 -0.27 -9.27
CA HIS A 109 -16.71 -0.46 -10.48
C HIS A 109 -18.00 -1.25 -10.16
N PRO A 110 -19.17 -0.87 -10.70
CA PRO A 110 -20.44 -1.51 -10.34
C PRO A 110 -20.44 -3.04 -10.43
N ARG A 111 -19.74 -3.62 -11.42
CA ARG A 111 -19.60 -5.07 -11.64
C ARG A 111 -18.86 -5.78 -10.50
N MET A 112 -18.02 -5.07 -9.75
CA MET A 112 -17.22 -5.62 -8.65
C MET A 112 -17.90 -5.54 -7.29
N LYS A 113 -19.04 -4.83 -7.18
CA LYS A 113 -19.68 -4.57 -5.88
C LYS A 113 -20.09 -5.82 -5.12
N ASP A 114 -20.70 -6.79 -5.80
CA ASP A 114 -21.17 -8.00 -5.11
C ASP A 114 -20.02 -8.96 -4.83
N PHE A 115 -19.03 -9.02 -5.71
CA PHE A 115 -17.78 -9.73 -5.48
C PHE A 115 -17.04 -9.19 -4.25
N TYR A 116 -16.94 -7.87 -4.13
CA TYR A 116 -16.39 -7.21 -2.95
C TYR A 116 -17.17 -7.54 -1.67
N LYS A 117 -18.51 -7.46 -1.72
CA LYS A 117 -19.38 -7.77 -0.57
C LYS A 117 -19.13 -9.18 -0.05
N PHE A 118 -18.92 -10.16 -0.93
CA PHE A 118 -18.61 -11.52 -0.53
C PHE A 118 -17.40 -11.58 0.43
N PHE A 119 -16.30 -10.93 0.09
CA PHE A 119 -15.10 -10.91 0.93
C PHE A 119 -15.29 -10.11 2.23
N LYS A 120 -16.04 -9.02 2.15
CA LYS A 120 -16.35 -8.20 3.32
C LYS A 120 -17.22 -8.95 4.33
N TYR A 121 -18.31 -9.58 3.90
CA TYR A 121 -19.20 -10.35 4.77
C TYR A 121 -18.52 -11.60 5.37
N ASN A 122 -17.52 -12.13 4.69
CA ASN A 122 -16.71 -13.23 5.20
C ASN A 122 -15.52 -12.77 6.08
N ASN A 123 -15.51 -11.52 6.53
CA ASN A 123 -14.46 -10.93 7.36
C ASN A 123 -13.04 -11.08 6.77
N LYS A 124 -12.92 -11.16 5.45
CA LYS A 124 -11.63 -11.17 4.74
C LYS A 124 -11.06 -9.77 4.56
N ILE A 125 -11.90 -8.74 4.67
CA ILE A 125 -11.58 -7.33 4.59
C ILE A 125 -12.08 -6.66 5.87
N VAL A 126 -11.19 -6.02 6.60
CA VAL A 126 -11.44 -5.39 7.90
C VAL A 126 -10.83 -4.00 7.91
N ASP A 127 -11.56 -3.00 8.36
CA ASP A 127 -11.00 -1.65 8.53
C ASP A 127 -10.04 -1.59 9.72
N ILE A 128 -9.01 -0.78 9.61
CA ILE A 128 -8.18 -0.34 10.73
C ILE A 128 -8.89 0.85 11.37
N PHE A 129 -9.26 0.73 12.65
CA PHE A 129 -10.02 1.75 13.38
C PHE A 129 -9.16 2.64 14.28
N ASP A 130 -8.03 2.11 14.77
CA ASP A 130 -7.11 2.85 15.63
C ASP A 130 -6.08 3.58 14.76
N PHE A 131 -6.42 4.77 14.31
CA PHE A 131 -5.57 5.63 13.49
C PHE A 131 -5.75 7.10 13.88
N ASP A 132 -4.70 7.87 13.69
CA ASP A 132 -4.74 9.33 13.84
C ASP A 132 -5.17 9.96 12.51
N GLU A 133 -6.28 10.71 12.54
CA GLU A 133 -6.83 11.36 11.36
C GLU A 133 -5.87 12.39 10.73
N SER A 134 -4.96 12.96 11.50
CA SER A 134 -3.98 13.92 11.00
C SER A 134 -3.05 13.31 9.93
N TYR A 135 -2.82 12.00 10.00
CA TYR A 135 -1.98 11.30 9.02
C TYR A 135 -2.70 10.92 7.72
N LEU A 136 -4.04 11.01 7.69
CA LEU A 136 -4.81 10.64 6.49
C LEU A 136 -4.62 11.59 5.30
N SER A 137 -4.07 12.77 5.55
CA SER A 137 -3.73 13.77 4.52
C SER A 137 -2.26 13.72 4.08
N ILE A 138 -1.45 12.83 4.67
CA ILE A 138 -0.03 12.71 4.34
C ILE A 138 0.16 11.77 3.15
N PHE A 139 0.64 12.32 2.04
CA PHE A 139 0.92 11.56 0.83
C PHE A 139 2.42 11.55 0.53
N SER A 140 3.03 10.38 0.54
CA SER A 140 4.47 10.22 0.29
C SER A 140 4.94 10.85 -1.03
N ARG A 141 4.07 10.92 -2.05
CA ARG A 141 4.39 11.57 -3.33
C ARG A 141 4.59 13.08 -3.17
N GLU A 142 3.75 13.72 -2.34
CA GLU A 142 3.84 15.16 -2.08
C GLU A 142 5.08 15.48 -1.24
N ILE A 143 5.37 14.66 -0.23
CA ILE A 143 6.61 14.81 0.55
C ILE A 143 7.85 14.69 -0.35
N LEU A 144 7.88 13.71 -1.25
CA LEU A 144 8.98 13.56 -2.21
C LEU A 144 9.12 14.76 -3.15
N LYS A 145 8.01 15.36 -3.58
CA LYS A 145 8.04 16.61 -4.37
C LYS A 145 8.61 17.76 -3.54
N LYS A 146 8.15 17.95 -2.31
CA LYS A 146 8.66 18.97 -1.39
C LYS A 146 10.18 18.84 -1.20
N ILE A 147 10.67 17.62 -0.95
CA ILE A 147 12.11 17.35 -0.81
C ILE A 147 12.88 17.75 -2.07
N LYS A 148 12.41 17.32 -3.26
CA LYS A 148 13.07 17.61 -4.54
C LYS A 148 13.06 19.11 -4.90
N ASN A 149 11.97 19.81 -4.55
CA ASN A 149 11.78 21.22 -4.81
C ASN A 149 12.42 22.13 -3.76
N LYS A 150 13.03 21.57 -2.71
CA LYS A 150 13.60 22.31 -1.57
C LYS A 150 12.53 23.16 -0.84
N GLU A 151 11.30 22.68 -0.78
CA GLU A 151 10.23 23.34 -0.04
C GLU A 151 10.46 23.17 1.47
N GLU A 152 9.87 24.06 2.28
CA GLU A 152 9.96 23.98 3.73
C GLU A 152 8.93 23.04 4.35
N ASN A 153 9.15 22.65 5.61
CA ASN A 153 8.18 21.94 6.46
C ASN A 153 7.81 20.49 6.05
N TRP A 154 8.52 19.87 5.11
CA TRP A 154 8.30 18.46 4.78
C TRP A 154 8.69 17.50 5.90
N ASP A 155 9.59 17.92 6.78
CA ASP A 155 10.09 17.16 7.94
C ASP A 155 9.02 16.97 9.03
N ASN A 156 8.08 17.89 9.16
CA ASN A 156 6.98 17.78 10.12
C ASN A 156 5.99 16.66 9.79
N GLU A 157 6.03 16.15 8.57
CA GLU A 157 5.16 15.07 8.08
C GLU A 157 5.84 13.69 8.17
N LEU A 158 7.02 13.61 8.78
CA LEU A 158 7.81 12.39 8.88
C LEU A 158 7.96 11.90 10.33
N PRO A 159 8.16 10.60 10.54
CA PRO A 159 8.55 10.08 11.84
C PRO A 159 9.86 10.71 12.34
N ASN A 160 10.00 10.78 13.67
CA ASN A 160 11.19 11.32 14.30
C ASN A 160 12.49 10.65 13.81
N GLY A 161 13.51 11.46 13.53
CA GLY A 161 14.82 11.01 13.07
C GLY A 161 14.92 10.73 11.56
N ILE A 162 13.81 10.64 10.86
CA ILE A 162 13.83 10.33 9.41
C ILE A 162 14.28 11.54 8.59
N ALA A 163 13.90 12.74 8.99
CA ALA A 163 14.32 13.95 8.29
C ALA A 163 15.84 14.15 8.35
N GLU A 164 16.44 13.93 9.51
CA GLU A 164 17.89 13.98 9.73
C GLU A 164 18.63 12.95 8.86
N MET A 165 18.07 11.74 8.79
CA MET A 165 18.63 10.67 7.96
C MET A 165 18.57 11.03 6.47
N ILE A 166 17.46 11.59 5.99
CA ILE A 166 17.30 12.04 4.60
C ILE A 166 18.33 13.11 4.26
N ARG A 167 18.54 14.08 5.16
CA ARG A 167 19.51 15.18 4.98
C ARG A 167 20.94 14.64 4.98
N SER A 168 21.32 13.88 5.99
CA SER A 168 22.69 13.38 6.17
C SER A 168 23.14 12.44 5.06
N GLU A 169 22.25 11.60 4.55
CA GLU A 169 22.55 10.61 3.51
C GLU A 169 22.15 11.08 2.08
N LYS A 170 21.65 12.30 1.96
CA LYS A 170 21.19 12.88 0.67
C LYS A 170 20.23 11.95 -0.09
N MET A 171 19.25 11.40 0.65
CA MET A 171 18.27 10.49 0.10
C MET A 171 17.26 11.22 -0.79
N PHE A 172 16.63 10.48 -1.69
CA PHE A 172 15.54 10.94 -2.57
C PHE A 172 15.86 12.20 -3.39
N GLY A 173 17.13 12.46 -3.64
CA GLY A 173 17.57 13.63 -4.36
C GLY A 173 17.61 14.93 -3.53
N TYR A 174 17.57 14.80 -2.19
CA TYR A 174 17.78 15.95 -1.30
C TYR A 174 19.11 16.65 -1.62
N LYS A 175 19.06 17.97 -1.68
CA LYS A 175 20.24 18.86 -1.89
C LYS A 175 20.17 19.97 -0.85
N ASP A 176 21.29 20.22 -0.24
CA ASP A 176 21.49 21.36 0.69
C ASP A 176 21.15 22.69 0.03
#